data_bca7a3013422b8d6fa592daa90ae32e9
#
_entry.id   bca7a3013422b8d6fa592daa90ae32e9
#
_cell.length_a   1.000
_cell.length_b   1.000
_cell.length_c   1.000
_cell.angle_alpha   90.00
_cell.angle_beta   90.00
_cell.angle_gamma   90.00
#
_symmetry.space_group_name_H-M   'P 1'
#
loop_
_entity.id
_entity.type
_entity.pdbx_description
1 polymer ?
#
loop_
_entity_poly.entity_id
_entity_poly.type
_entity_poly.pdbx_seq_one_letter_code
_entity_poly.pdbx_strand_id
1 'polypeptide(L)'
;MAAMTASISYLTDMDGVLIREGEMIPGADRFLRALHEHDIEFMVLTNNSIHTPRDLSARLSASGLRIPAERIWTSATATAHFLAQQRWEGTAYVVGESGLTTALHAKGWILTDADPEFVVLGETRTYSFEAITTAINLIIGGARFICTNPDVTGPAPQGILPATGSVAALITAATGKEPYYIGKPNPMMLRSALNTMGAHSEHTVMIGDRMDTDIKTGMEAGMRTVLVRSGISDDAAVDRHPYRPTRVVDDIGVVADAILDPFGDGHYQG
;
A
#
# COMPACT_ATOMS: atom_id res chain seq x y z
N MET A 1 -15.62 1.87 35.05
CA MET A 1 -14.87 1.90 33.77
C MET A 1 -15.87 1.50 32.70
N ALA A 2 -16.33 2.46 31.90
CA ALA A 2 -17.11 2.14 30.71
C ALA A 2 -16.19 1.36 29.78
N ALA A 3 -16.60 0.17 29.34
CA ALA A 3 -15.93 -0.51 28.25
C ALA A 3 -15.97 0.46 27.06
N MET A 4 -14.80 0.91 26.59
CA MET A 4 -14.71 1.58 25.30
C MET A 4 -15.19 0.56 24.27
N THR A 5 -16.38 0.78 23.72
CA THR A 5 -16.85 0.02 22.57
C THR A 5 -15.79 0.20 21.48
N ALA A 6 -15.17 -0.90 21.08
CA ALA A 6 -14.15 -0.88 20.04
C ALA A 6 -14.84 -0.48 18.72
N SER A 7 -14.63 0.75 18.30
CA SER A 7 -15.20 1.26 17.05
C SER A 7 -14.51 0.60 15.85
N ILE A 8 -15.31 0.19 14.87
CA ILE A 8 -14.80 -0.30 13.57
C ILE A 8 -13.88 0.75 12.93
N SER A 9 -12.85 0.28 12.24
CA SER A 9 -11.98 1.11 11.40
C SER A 9 -11.73 0.44 10.05
N TYR A 10 -11.22 1.19 9.08
CA TYR A 10 -11.02 0.69 7.74
C TYR A 10 -9.61 0.96 7.20
N LEU A 11 -9.01 -0.05 6.60
CA LEU A 11 -7.91 0.08 5.65
C LEU A 11 -8.45 -0.22 4.26
N THR A 12 -8.26 0.68 3.31
CA THR A 12 -8.76 0.50 1.94
C THR A 12 -7.64 0.66 0.93
N ASP A 13 -7.60 -0.17 -0.09
CA ASP A 13 -6.77 0.12 -1.25
C ASP A 13 -7.30 1.35 -2.00
N MET A 14 -6.48 1.92 -2.85
CA MET A 14 -6.80 3.09 -3.67
C MET A 14 -7.26 2.69 -5.06
N ASP A 15 -6.38 2.03 -5.81
CA ASP A 15 -6.60 1.67 -7.20
C ASP A 15 -7.49 0.41 -7.29
N GLY A 16 -8.54 0.45 -8.09
CA GLY A 16 -9.52 -0.63 -8.18
C GLY A 16 -10.59 -0.63 -7.08
N VAL A 17 -10.44 0.20 -6.04
CA VAL A 17 -11.40 0.34 -4.93
C VAL A 17 -12.04 1.72 -4.89
N LEU A 18 -11.23 2.78 -4.83
CA LEU A 18 -11.70 4.18 -4.79
C LEU A 18 -11.70 4.83 -6.16
N ILE A 19 -10.65 4.55 -6.94
CA ILE A 19 -10.45 5.07 -8.29
C ILE A 19 -10.03 3.96 -9.25
N ARG A 20 -10.31 4.15 -10.53
CA ARG A 20 -9.82 3.33 -11.62
C ARG A 20 -9.45 4.24 -12.79
N GLU A 21 -8.19 4.17 -13.25
CA GLU A 21 -7.66 5.00 -14.34
C GLU A 21 -7.89 6.53 -14.12
N GLY A 22 -7.86 6.97 -12.86
CA GLY A 22 -8.08 8.36 -12.47
C GLY A 22 -9.55 8.76 -12.31
N GLU A 23 -10.49 7.88 -12.63
CA GLU A 23 -11.93 8.09 -12.44
C GLU A 23 -12.41 7.47 -11.12
N MET A 24 -13.36 8.14 -10.47
CA MET A 24 -13.96 7.66 -9.23
C MET A 24 -14.81 6.41 -9.49
N ILE A 25 -14.60 5.37 -8.68
CA ILE A 25 -15.46 4.17 -8.69
C ILE A 25 -16.80 4.50 -8.04
N PRO A 26 -17.94 4.02 -8.61
CA PRO A 26 -19.26 4.24 -8.04
C PRO A 26 -19.33 3.87 -6.55
N GLY A 27 -19.87 4.78 -5.74
CA GLY A 27 -20.02 4.58 -4.30
C GLY A 27 -18.83 4.99 -3.44
N ALA A 28 -17.65 5.31 -4.02
CA ALA A 28 -16.50 5.76 -3.25
C ALA A 28 -16.75 7.08 -2.51
N ASP A 29 -17.50 7.99 -3.11
CA ASP A 29 -17.93 9.23 -2.46
C ASP A 29 -18.90 8.98 -1.30
N ARG A 30 -19.83 8.01 -1.44
CA ARG A 30 -20.75 7.60 -0.35
C ARG A 30 -19.97 6.94 0.79
N PHE A 31 -18.99 6.10 0.46
CA PHE A 31 -18.14 5.46 1.45
C PHE A 31 -17.40 6.50 2.30
N LEU A 32 -16.74 7.48 1.68
CA LEU A 32 -16.04 8.53 2.40
C LEU A 32 -17.00 9.40 3.25
N ARG A 33 -18.20 9.70 2.74
CA ARG A 33 -19.22 10.41 3.53
C ARG A 33 -19.67 9.60 4.74
N ALA A 34 -19.95 8.30 4.57
CA ALA A 34 -20.36 7.44 5.66
C ALA A 34 -19.27 7.32 6.74
N LEU A 35 -17.98 7.20 6.36
CA LEU A 35 -16.87 7.24 7.31
C LEU A 35 -16.88 8.54 8.13
N HIS A 36 -17.08 9.67 7.47
CA HIS A 36 -17.08 10.97 8.13
C HIS A 36 -18.33 11.18 9.01
N GLU A 37 -19.52 10.79 8.55
CA GLU A 37 -20.77 10.93 9.29
C GLU A 37 -20.80 10.11 10.57
N HIS A 38 -20.11 8.97 10.60
CA HIS A 38 -20.01 8.08 11.74
C HIS A 38 -18.70 8.20 12.53
N ASP A 39 -17.86 9.19 12.20
CA ASP A 39 -16.53 9.41 12.85
C ASP A 39 -15.67 8.15 12.86
N ILE A 40 -15.66 7.41 11.73
CA ILE A 40 -14.93 6.15 11.58
C ILE A 40 -13.51 6.41 11.10
N GLU A 41 -12.53 5.90 11.84
CA GLU A 41 -11.12 5.97 11.46
C GLU A 41 -10.82 5.12 10.22
N PHE A 42 -10.04 5.68 9.29
CA PHE A 42 -9.64 4.96 8.09
C PHE A 42 -8.27 5.41 7.58
N MET A 43 -7.66 4.56 6.76
CA MET A 43 -6.46 4.91 5.98
C MET A 43 -6.50 4.25 4.60
N VAL A 44 -6.08 5.00 3.59
CA VAL A 44 -5.89 4.50 2.23
C VAL A 44 -4.48 3.94 2.11
N LEU A 45 -4.36 2.67 1.74
CA LEU A 45 -3.10 1.95 1.55
C LEU A 45 -2.84 1.78 0.06
N THR A 46 -1.67 2.18 -0.43
CA THR A 46 -1.30 1.95 -1.83
C THR A 46 0.15 1.53 -1.96
N ASN A 47 0.42 0.58 -2.87
CA ASN A 47 1.79 0.20 -3.25
C ASN A 47 2.49 1.27 -4.10
N ASN A 48 1.82 2.38 -4.41
CA ASN A 48 2.42 3.51 -5.10
C ASN A 48 3.61 4.06 -4.30
N SER A 49 4.75 4.20 -4.96
CA SER A 49 5.96 4.84 -4.40
C SER A 49 6.43 6.04 -5.23
N ILE A 50 5.72 6.35 -6.33
CA ILE A 50 6.05 7.45 -7.25
C ILE A 50 5.66 8.80 -6.63
N HIS A 51 4.43 8.88 -6.11
CA HIS A 51 3.84 10.13 -5.65
C HIS A 51 3.90 10.27 -4.13
N THR A 52 4.03 11.50 -3.66
CA THR A 52 3.87 11.79 -2.23
C THR A 52 2.39 11.65 -1.81
N PRO A 53 2.06 11.44 -0.52
CA PRO A 53 0.68 11.46 -0.05
C PRO A 53 -0.07 12.76 -0.40
N ARG A 54 0.63 13.90 -0.47
CA ARG A 54 0.05 15.19 -0.89
C ARG A 54 -0.33 15.22 -2.37
N ASP A 55 0.53 14.66 -3.23
CA ASP A 55 0.25 14.56 -4.67
C ASP A 55 -0.94 13.62 -4.92
N LEU A 56 -1.01 12.50 -4.19
CA LEU A 56 -2.14 11.56 -4.27
C LEU A 56 -3.44 12.20 -3.77
N SER A 57 -3.40 12.93 -2.65
CA SER A 57 -4.54 13.69 -2.15
C SER A 57 -5.07 14.69 -3.18
N ALA A 58 -4.18 15.42 -3.86
CA ALA A 58 -4.56 16.35 -4.92
C ALA A 58 -5.17 15.63 -6.13
N ARG A 59 -4.62 14.48 -6.54
CA ARG A 59 -5.16 13.66 -7.64
C ARG A 59 -6.53 13.10 -7.31
N LEU A 60 -6.71 12.56 -6.11
CA LEU A 60 -8.01 12.06 -5.64
C LEU A 60 -9.05 13.18 -5.57
N SER A 61 -8.63 14.38 -5.15
CA SER A 61 -9.52 15.55 -5.15
C SER A 61 -9.96 15.96 -6.57
N ALA A 62 -9.09 15.82 -7.56
CA ALA A 62 -9.44 16.05 -8.97
C ALA A 62 -10.48 15.03 -9.49
N SER A 63 -10.45 13.80 -8.96
CA SER A 63 -11.47 12.76 -9.24
C SER A 63 -12.73 12.88 -8.37
N GLY A 64 -12.84 13.93 -7.54
CA GLY A 64 -14.00 14.17 -6.68
C GLY A 64 -13.91 13.57 -5.26
N LEU A 65 -12.81 12.90 -4.91
CA LEU A 65 -12.61 12.29 -3.61
C LEU A 65 -11.70 13.14 -2.72
N ARG A 66 -12.23 13.73 -1.66
CA ARG A 66 -11.47 14.54 -0.72
C ARG A 66 -10.91 13.67 0.40
N ILE A 67 -9.66 13.24 0.25
CA ILE A 67 -8.91 12.46 1.24
C ILE A 67 -7.69 13.25 1.66
N PRO A 68 -7.54 13.62 2.95
CA PRO A 68 -6.36 14.31 3.46
C PRO A 68 -5.09 13.47 3.28
N ALA A 69 -3.96 14.12 3.06
CA ALA A 69 -2.68 13.44 2.82
C ALA A 69 -2.26 12.53 4.00
N GLU A 70 -2.59 12.88 5.22
CA GLU A 70 -2.35 12.11 6.45
C GLU A 70 -3.18 10.81 6.53
N ARG A 71 -4.22 10.68 5.70
CA ARG A 71 -5.02 9.46 5.55
C ARG A 71 -4.55 8.59 4.38
N ILE A 72 -3.39 8.88 3.78
CA ILE A 72 -2.82 8.13 2.67
C ILE A 72 -1.47 7.55 3.11
N TRP A 73 -1.39 6.21 3.13
CA TRP A 73 -0.20 5.46 3.50
C TRP A 73 0.35 4.73 2.27
N THR A 74 1.44 5.24 1.73
CA THR A 74 2.07 4.68 0.53
C THR A 74 3.14 3.66 0.91
N SER A 75 3.53 2.79 -0.04
CA SER A 75 4.69 1.92 0.15
C SER A 75 5.99 2.70 0.38
N ALA A 76 6.11 3.90 -0.19
CA ALA A 76 7.22 4.82 0.09
C ALA A 76 7.23 5.29 1.54
N THR A 77 6.07 5.72 2.06
CA THR A 77 5.91 6.13 3.47
C THR A 77 6.23 4.97 4.41
N ALA A 78 5.70 3.78 4.10
CA ALA A 78 5.97 2.55 4.88
C ALA A 78 7.46 2.19 4.88
N THR A 79 8.14 2.34 3.72
CA THR A 79 9.58 2.06 3.58
C THR A 79 10.41 3.02 4.44
N ALA A 80 10.12 4.31 4.37
CA ALA A 80 10.82 5.30 5.19
C ALA A 80 10.56 5.09 6.69
N HIS A 81 9.34 4.70 7.06
CA HIS A 81 8.98 4.38 8.45
C HIS A 81 9.72 3.12 8.93
N PHE A 82 9.75 2.05 8.13
CA PHE A 82 10.49 0.84 8.42
C PHE A 82 11.99 1.12 8.64
N LEU A 83 12.62 1.83 7.72
CA LEU A 83 14.05 2.16 7.81
C LEU A 83 14.37 3.01 9.04
N ALA A 84 13.53 3.98 9.41
CA ALA A 84 13.69 4.77 10.62
C ALA A 84 13.58 3.94 11.92
N GLN A 85 12.87 2.80 11.89
CA GLN A 85 12.84 1.85 13.00
C GLN A 85 14.11 0.98 13.08
N GLN A 86 14.79 0.76 11.95
CA GLN A 86 16.06 0.03 11.95
C GLN A 86 17.23 0.89 12.45
N ARG A 87 17.21 2.17 12.06
CA ARG A 87 18.19 3.19 12.45
C ARG A 87 17.58 4.57 12.45
N TRP A 88 17.97 5.38 13.42
CA TRP A 88 17.53 6.77 13.52
C TRP A 88 18.03 7.64 12.35
N GLU A 89 19.26 7.41 11.91
CA GLU A 89 19.90 8.08 10.78
C GLU A 89 20.70 7.04 9.97
N GLY A 90 20.72 7.21 8.65
CA GLY A 90 21.45 6.30 7.77
C GLY A 90 21.60 6.84 6.36
N THR A 91 22.31 6.08 5.54
CA THR A 91 22.56 6.41 4.15
C THR A 91 21.90 5.42 3.21
N ALA A 92 21.33 5.90 2.10
CA ALA A 92 20.69 5.07 1.11
C ALA A 92 20.99 5.54 -0.31
N TYR A 93 21.23 4.60 -1.21
CA TYR A 93 21.12 4.83 -2.65
C TYR A 93 19.68 4.52 -3.08
N VAL A 94 19.05 5.45 -3.77
CA VAL A 94 17.63 5.35 -4.10
C VAL A 94 17.44 5.33 -5.62
N VAL A 95 16.74 4.32 -6.09
CA VAL A 95 16.19 4.28 -7.46
C VAL A 95 14.68 4.40 -7.33
N GLY A 96 14.12 5.56 -7.63
CA GLY A 96 12.70 5.85 -7.46
C GLY A 96 12.40 7.34 -7.66
N GLU A 97 11.15 7.72 -7.40
CA GLU A 97 10.61 9.06 -7.63
C GLU A 97 10.47 9.88 -6.33
N SER A 98 9.88 11.07 -6.46
CA SER A 98 9.71 12.04 -5.37
C SER A 98 8.94 11.48 -4.16
N GLY A 99 7.99 10.57 -4.37
CA GLY A 99 7.28 9.92 -3.27
C GLY A 99 8.22 9.22 -2.29
N LEU A 100 9.18 8.45 -2.83
CA LEU A 100 10.14 7.71 -2.02
C LEU A 100 11.24 8.63 -1.44
N THR A 101 11.83 9.49 -2.26
CA THR A 101 12.93 10.36 -1.80
C THR A 101 12.46 11.35 -0.75
N THR A 102 11.28 11.95 -0.92
CA THR A 102 10.68 12.86 0.08
C THR A 102 10.38 12.13 1.40
N ALA A 103 9.85 10.90 1.35
CA ALA A 103 9.55 10.12 2.54
C ALA A 103 10.83 9.80 3.33
N LEU A 104 11.91 9.43 2.65
CA LEU A 104 13.21 9.15 3.28
C LEU A 104 13.83 10.41 3.90
N HIS A 105 13.87 11.52 3.16
CA HIS A 105 14.36 12.78 3.69
C HIS A 105 13.57 13.27 4.92
N ALA A 106 12.24 13.10 4.92
CA ALA A 106 11.40 13.45 6.08
C ALA A 106 11.73 12.63 7.33
N LYS A 107 12.43 11.48 7.19
CA LYS A 107 12.93 10.64 8.28
C LYS A 107 14.42 10.82 8.56
N GLY A 108 15.06 11.86 7.99
CA GLY A 108 16.48 12.17 8.23
C GLY A 108 17.48 11.33 7.45
N TRP A 109 17.03 10.55 6.44
CA TRP A 109 17.93 9.74 5.63
C TRP A 109 18.72 10.58 4.63
N ILE A 110 20.02 10.27 4.52
CA ILE A 110 20.91 10.90 3.54
C ILE A 110 20.94 10.02 2.28
N LEU A 111 20.64 10.62 1.13
CA LEU A 111 20.67 9.92 -0.16
C LEU A 111 22.03 10.14 -0.83
N THR A 112 22.77 9.05 -1.07
CA THR A 112 24.11 9.08 -1.62
C THR A 112 24.44 7.79 -2.36
N ASP A 113 25.37 7.84 -3.29
CA ASP A 113 26.01 6.70 -3.96
C ASP A 113 27.37 6.32 -3.34
N ALA A 114 27.85 7.13 -2.39
CA ALA A 114 29.13 6.92 -1.72
C ALA A 114 28.94 6.01 -0.49
N ASP A 115 29.17 4.70 -0.66
CA ASP A 115 29.11 3.66 0.38
C ASP A 115 27.83 3.68 1.24
N PRO A 116 26.64 3.63 0.61
CA PRO A 116 25.37 3.65 1.33
C PRO A 116 25.14 2.34 2.08
N GLU A 117 24.45 2.41 3.23
CA GLU A 117 24.07 1.23 4.00
C GLU A 117 22.95 0.42 3.35
N PHE A 118 22.09 1.11 2.57
CA PHE A 118 20.96 0.50 1.88
C PHE A 118 20.90 0.94 0.41
N VAL A 119 20.43 0.02 -0.44
CA VAL A 119 19.89 0.32 -1.74
C VAL A 119 18.37 0.18 -1.63
N VAL A 120 17.64 1.24 -1.97
CA VAL A 120 16.17 1.27 -1.89
C VAL A 120 15.60 1.46 -3.28
N LEU A 121 14.90 0.43 -3.77
CA LEU A 121 14.25 0.41 -5.07
C LEU A 121 12.76 0.74 -4.91
N GLY A 122 12.31 1.77 -5.60
CA GLY A 122 10.91 2.14 -5.78
C GLY A 122 10.51 2.17 -7.24
N GLU A 123 9.24 2.44 -7.48
CA GLU A 123 8.73 2.55 -8.84
C GLU A 123 9.18 3.88 -9.48
N THR A 124 9.56 3.81 -10.75
CA THR A 124 9.77 4.96 -11.63
C THR A 124 9.38 4.59 -13.06
N ARG A 125 9.11 5.56 -13.87
CA ARG A 125 8.88 5.36 -15.33
C ARG A 125 10.16 5.52 -16.15
N THR A 126 11.27 5.87 -15.50
CA THR A 126 12.55 6.22 -16.16
C THR A 126 13.73 5.48 -15.52
N TYR A 127 13.61 4.14 -15.37
CA TYR A 127 14.76 3.35 -14.92
C TYR A 127 15.93 3.50 -15.90
N SER A 128 17.04 4.08 -15.43
CA SER A 128 18.25 4.17 -16.25
C SER A 128 19.16 2.96 -16.04
N PHE A 129 19.88 2.58 -17.09
CA PHE A 129 20.86 1.51 -17.01
C PHE A 129 21.97 1.82 -16.00
N GLU A 130 22.40 3.08 -15.92
CA GLU A 130 23.43 3.54 -14.97
C GLU A 130 22.94 3.41 -13.52
N ALA A 131 21.69 3.82 -13.23
CA ALA A 131 21.14 3.74 -11.89
C ALA A 131 21.01 2.28 -11.42
N ILE A 132 20.58 1.38 -12.32
CA ILE A 132 20.50 -0.05 -12.02
C ILE A 132 21.89 -0.66 -11.83
N THR A 133 22.86 -0.28 -12.67
CA THR A 133 24.24 -0.74 -12.56
C THR A 133 24.86 -0.30 -11.23
N THR A 134 24.66 0.95 -10.84
CA THR A 134 25.11 1.47 -9.54
C THR A 134 24.48 0.70 -8.38
N ALA A 135 23.15 0.47 -8.42
CA ALA A 135 22.45 -0.33 -7.41
C ALA A 135 23.05 -1.74 -7.27
N ILE A 136 23.27 -2.43 -8.39
CA ILE A 136 23.88 -3.77 -8.43
C ILE A 136 25.26 -3.75 -7.76
N ASN A 137 26.14 -2.82 -8.13
CA ASN A 137 27.49 -2.74 -7.58
C ASN A 137 27.50 -2.44 -6.08
N LEU A 138 26.62 -1.56 -5.61
CA LEU A 138 26.46 -1.24 -4.20
C LEU A 138 25.96 -2.45 -3.39
N ILE A 139 24.99 -3.21 -3.94
CA ILE A 139 24.48 -4.44 -3.29
C ILE A 139 25.58 -5.53 -3.23
N ILE A 140 26.36 -5.70 -4.29
CA ILE A 140 27.54 -6.60 -4.31
C ILE A 140 28.57 -6.13 -3.28
N GLY A 141 28.76 -4.82 -3.13
CA GLY A 141 29.64 -4.19 -2.15
C GLY A 141 29.18 -4.33 -0.70
N GLY A 142 27.95 -4.80 -0.45
CA GLY A 142 27.46 -5.08 0.90
C GLY A 142 26.26 -4.23 1.35
N ALA A 143 25.77 -3.29 0.54
CA ALA A 143 24.57 -2.54 0.85
C ALA A 143 23.34 -3.48 0.92
N ARG A 144 22.45 -3.26 1.88
CA ARG A 144 21.25 -4.07 2.08
C ARG A 144 20.17 -3.66 1.08
N PHE A 145 19.53 -4.64 0.44
CA PHE A 145 18.56 -4.40 -0.61
C PHE A 145 17.13 -4.34 -0.07
N ILE A 146 16.48 -3.20 -0.24
CA ILE A 146 15.08 -2.93 0.13
C ILE A 146 14.30 -2.59 -1.14
N CYS A 147 13.06 -3.05 -1.22
CA CYS A 147 12.15 -2.74 -2.32
C CYS A 147 10.80 -2.27 -1.77
N THR A 148 10.22 -1.23 -2.37
CA THR A 148 8.97 -0.63 -1.89
C THR A 148 7.78 -1.57 -2.03
N ASN A 149 7.74 -2.42 -3.08
CA ASN A 149 6.67 -3.39 -3.31
C ASN A 149 7.12 -4.51 -4.28
N PRO A 150 6.46 -5.68 -4.27
CA PRO A 150 6.79 -6.80 -5.13
C PRO A 150 6.05 -6.83 -6.47
N ASP A 151 5.26 -5.79 -6.82
CA ASP A 151 4.43 -5.79 -8.01
C ASP A 151 5.28 -5.97 -9.28
N VAL A 152 5.02 -7.05 -10.02
CA VAL A 152 5.80 -7.40 -11.21
C VAL A 152 5.37 -6.57 -12.42
N THR A 153 4.07 -6.29 -12.51
CA THR A 153 3.50 -5.51 -13.61
C THR A 153 2.51 -4.46 -13.08
N GLY A 154 2.34 -3.41 -13.85
CA GLY A 154 1.29 -2.41 -13.67
C GLY A 154 0.48 -2.22 -14.95
N PRO A 155 -0.74 -1.68 -14.87
CA PRO A 155 -1.55 -1.37 -16.03
C PRO A 155 -0.93 -0.23 -16.86
N ALA A 156 -1.10 -0.32 -18.19
CA ALA A 156 -0.75 0.73 -19.12
C ALA A 156 -1.82 0.83 -20.23
N PRO A 157 -1.99 1.99 -20.88
CA PRO A 157 -2.96 2.14 -21.96
C PRO A 157 -2.79 1.16 -23.12
N GLN A 158 -1.57 0.63 -23.32
CA GLN A 158 -1.23 -0.32 -24.38
C GLN A 158 -0.83 -1.69 -23.83
N GLY A 159 -1.49 -2.17 -22.76
CA GLY A 159 -1.23 -3.47 -22.13
C GLY A 159 -0.68 -3.34 -20.72
N ILE A 160 0.48 -3.98 -20.47
CA ILE A 160 1.15 -3.96 -19.17
C ILE A 160 2.53 -3.31 -19.29
N LEU A 161 3.02 -2.77 -18.18
CA LEU A 161 4.40 -2.34 -18.06
C LEU A 161 5.06 -3.03 -16.87
N PRO A 162 6.40 -3.22 -16.91
CA PRO A 162 7.13 -3.75 -15.77
C PRO A 162 7.04 -2.77 -14.60
N ALA A 163 6.80 -3.31 -13.41
CA ALA A 163 6.77 -2.57 -12.16
C ALA A 163 8.01 -2.89 -11.31
N THR A 164 8.03 -2.41 -10.08
CA THR A 164 9.18 -2.47 -9.16
C THR A 164 9.72 -3.90 -8.98
N GLY A 165 8.85 -4.89 -8.85
CA GLY A 165 9.22 -6.29 -8.68
C GLY A 165 9.98 -6.89 -9.87
N SER A 166 9.67 -6.47 -11.10
CA SER A 166 10.41 -6.90 -12.31
C SER A 166 11.84 -6.36 -12.31
N VAL A 167 12.04 -5.11 -11.89
CA VAL A 167 13.38 -4.52 -11.77
C VAL A 167 14.15 -5.13 -10.60
N ALA A 168 13.46 -5.41 -9.50
CA ALA A 168 14.04 -6.15 -8.38
C ALA A 168 14.53 -7.53 -8.81
N ALA A 169 13.77 -8.25 -9.63
CA ALA A 169 14.17 -9.55 -10.17
C ALA A 169 15.43 -9.47 -11.06
N LEU A 170 15.55 -8.40 -11.88
CA LEU A 170 16.77 -8.13 -12.66
C LEU A 170 17.98 -7.94 -11.74
N ILE A 171 17.85 -7.11 -10.69
CA ILE A 171 18.92 -6.85 -9.72
C ILE A 171 19.26 -8.14 -8.96
N THR A 172 18.25 -8.91 -8.53
CA THR A 172 18.43 -10.20 -7.88
C THR A 172 19.20 -11.19 -8.76
N ALA A 173 18.84 -11.29 -10.04
CA ALA A 173 19.54 -12.16 -10.98
C ALA A 173 21.03 -11.80 -11.15
N ALA A 174 21.36 -10.50 -11.09
CA ALA A 174 22.74 -10.02 -11.22
C ALA A 174 23.55 -10.16 -9.92
N THR A 175 22.92 -10.05 -8.75
CA THR A 175 23.61 -9.97 -7.45
C THR A 175 23.50 -11.26 -6.62
N GLY A 176 22.52 -12.12 -6.90
CA GLY A 176 22.14 -13.25 -6.05
C GLY A 176 21.52 -12.82 -4.71
N LYS A 177 21.12 -11.56 -4.55
CA LYS A 177 20.53 -11.00 -3.31
C LYS A 177 19.09 -10.63 -3.53
N GLU A 178 18.19 -11.23 -2.74
CA GLU A 178 16.78 -10.89 -2.71
C GLU A 178 16.54 -9.62 -1.91
N PRO A 179 15.62 -8.72 -2.36
CA PRO A 179 15.23 -7.57 -1.56
C PRO A 179 14.28 -7.95 -0.43
N TYR A 180 14.26 -7.13 0.62
CA TYR A 180 13.14 -7.15 1.56
C TYR A 180 12.06 -6.19 1.06
N TYR A 181 10.90 -6.73 0.70
CA TYR A 181 9.75 -5.96 0.23
C TYR A 181 8.95 -5.39 1.41
N ILE A 182 8.58 -4.10 1.36
CA ILE A 182 7.87 -3.42 2.44
C ILE A 182 6.37 -3.32 2.19
N GLY A 183 5.96 -3.01 0.95
CA GLY A 183 4.56 -2.85 0.55
C GLY A 183 3.76 -4.14 0.60
N LYS A 184 2.46 -4.05 0.37
CA LYS A 184 1.56 -5.21 0.29
C LYS A 184 2.16 -6.27 -0.67
N PRO A 185 2.16 -7.57 -0.34
CA PRO A 185 1.45 -8.21 0.76
C PRO A 185 2.23 -8.28 2.10
N ASN A 186 3.30 -7.52 2.32
CA ASN A 186 4.00 -7.57 3.59
C ASN A 186 3.14 -6.96 4.71
N PRO A 187 2.83 -7.69 5.79
CA PRO A 187 2.01 -7.20 6.90
C PRO A 187 2.63 -6.01 7.66
N MET A 188 3.92 -5.75 7.47
CA MET A 188 4.59 -4.56 8.03
C MET A 188 3.92 -3.25 7.60
N MET A 189 3.49 -3.16 6.34
CA MET A 189 2.81 -1.97 5.84
C MET A 189 1.50 -1.72 6.58
N LEU A 190 0.68 -2.77 6.77
CA LEU A 190 -0.57 -2.65 7.52
C LEU A 190 -0.32 -2.32 8.99
N ARG A 191 0.62 -3.02 9.62
CA ARG A 191 0.96 -2.77 11.03
C ARG A 191 1.39 -1.32 11.27
N SER A 192 2.21 -0.77 10.37
CA SER A 192 2.65 0.63 10.50
C SER A 192 1.50 1.62 10.30
N ALA A 193 0.57 1.33 9.39
CA ALA A 193 -0.64 2.12 9.18
C ALA A 193 -1.57 2.07 10.40
N LEU A 194 -1.85 0.87 10.94
CA LEU A 194 -2.65 0.68 12.15
C LEU A 194 -2.06 1.42 13.35
N ASN A 195 -0.76 1.30 13.58
CA ASN A 195 -0.08 2.02 14.65
C ASN A 195 -0.23 3.55 14.51
N THR A 196 -0.19 4.05 13.28
CA THR A 196 -0.36 5.48 13.00
C THR A 196 -1.80 5.94 13.25
N MET A 197 -2.79 5.09 12.98
CA MET A 197 -4.20 5.34 13.26
C MET A 197 -4.56 5.15 14.75
N GLY A 198 -3.75 4.44 15.52
CA GLY A 198 -4.12 3.98 16.87
C GLY A 198 -5.18 2.88 16.85
N ALA A 199 -5.29 2.14 15.74
CA ALA A 199 -6.28 1.09 15.54
C ALA A 199 -5.70 -0.32 15.75
N HIS A 200 -6.59 -1.30 16.01
CA HIS A 200 -6.24 -2.70 16.19
C HIS A 200 -6.79 -3.57 15.05
N SER A 201 -6.03 -4.57 14.63
CA SER A 201 -6.40 -5.44 13.49
C SER A 201 -7.75 -6.15 13.68
N GLU A 202 -8.08 -6.57 14.89
CA GLU A 202 -9.34 -7.25 15.23
C GLU A 202 -10.59 -6.38 15.02
N HIS A 203 -10.44 -5.05 15.04
CA HIS A 203 -11.50 -4.07 14.83
C HIS A 203 -11.37 -3.33 13.49
N THR A 204 -10.43 -3.74 12.64
CA THR A 204 -10.17 -3.11 11.35
C THR A 204 -10.55 -4.04 10.20
N VAL A 205 -11.24 -3.49 9.21
CA VAL A 205 -11.59 -4.18 7.97
C VAL A 205 -10.62 -3.76 6.87
N MET A 206 -10.02 -4.74 6.18
CA MET A 206 -9.23 -4.48 4.97
C MET A 206 -10.11 -4.62 3.74
N ILE A 207 -10.17 -3.57 2.92
CA ILE A 207 -10.88 -3.56 1.64
C ILE A 207 -9.86 -3.47 0.51
N GLY A 208 -9.96 -4.36 -0.46
CA GLY A 208 -9.07 -4.38 -1.62
C GLY A 208 -9.69 -5.07 -2.81
N ASP A 209 -9.02 -4.97 -3.95
CA ASP A 209 -9.44 -5.58 -5.22
C ASP A 209 -8.56 -6.76 -5.64
N ARG A 210 -7.47 -7.02 -4.88
CA ARG A 210 -6.51 -8.06 -5.23
C ARG A 210 -6.39 -9.13 -4.15
N MET A 211 -6.50 -10.39 -4.60
CA MET A 211 -6.31 -11.55 -3.74
C MET A 211 -4.88 -11.68 -3.22
N ASP A 212 -3.90 -11.49 -4.09
CA ASP A 212 -2.46 -11.71 -3.83
C ASP A 212 -1.78 -10.61 -3.00
N THR A 213 -2.38 -9.43 -2.90
CA THR A 213 -1.88 -8.31 -2.10
C THR A 213 -2.81 -8.00 -0.93
N ASP A 214 -3.98 -7.43 -1.17
CA ASP A 214 -4.87 -6.86 -0.15
C ASP A 214 -5.48 -7.94 0.76
N ILE A 215 -6.11 -8.94 0.13
CA ILE A 215 -6.79 -10.00 0.88
C ILE A 215 -5.77 -10.84 1.65
N LYS A 216 -4.66 -11.19 0.99
CA LYS A 216 -3.56 -11.90 1.66
C LYS A 216 -3.04 -11.12 2.87
N THR A 217 -2.72 -9.84 2.68
CA THR A 217 -2.17 -9.02 3.76
C THR A 217 -3.14 -8.85 4.92
N GLY A 218 -4.41 -8.57 4.64
CA GLY A 218 -5.45 -8.43 5.66
C GLY A 218 -5.64 -9.71 6.45
N MET A 219 -5.73 -10.85 5.77
CA MET A 219 -5.85 -12.16 6.39
C MET A 219 -4.62 -12.50 7.27
N GLU A 220 -3.40 -12.30 6.76
CA GLU A 220 -2.17 -12.57 7.52
C GLU A 220 -2.00 -11.62 8.71
N ALA A 221 -2.60 -10.43 8.68
CA ALA A 221 -2.65 -9.49 9.80
C ALA A 221 -3.80 -9.77 10.79
N GLY A 222 -4.61 -10.81 10.56
CA GLY A 222 -5.74 -11.16 11.43
C GLY A 222 -6.97 -10.26 11.27
N MET A 223 -7.09 -9.56 10.14
CA MET A 223 -8.23 -8.72 9.82
C MET A 223 -9.32 -9.49 9.09
N ARG A 224 -10.54 -9.01 9.18
CA ARG A 224 -11.60 -9.38 8.23
C ARG A 224 -11.40 -8.60 6.94
N THR A 225 -11.68 -9.24 5.80
CA THR A 225 -11.35 -8.71 4.49
C THR A 225 -12.58 -8.63 3.58
N VAL A 226 -12.67 -7.56 2.80
CA VAL A 226 -13.67 -7.38 1.75
C VAL A 226 -12.96 -7.26 0.41
N LEU A 227 -13.27 -8.17 -0.51
CA LEU A 227 -12.84 -8.09 -1.90
C LEU A 227 -13.91 -7.35 -2.71
N VAL A 228 -13.53 -6.30 -3.43
CA VAL A 228 -14.39 -5.61 -4.40
C VAL A 228 -14.09 -6.10 -5.82
N ARG A 229 -15.14 -6.31 -6.64
CA ARG A 229 -15.02 -6.74 -8.04
C ARG A 229 -14.76 -5.57 -9.01
N SER A 230 -14.72 -4.35 -8.52
CA SER A 230 -14.45 -3.16 -9.33
C SER A 230 -13.02 -3.06 -9.87
N GLY A 231 -12.09 -3.89 -9.37
CA GLY A 231 -10.68 -3.88 -9.73
C GLY A 231 -10.20 -5.09 -10.55
N ILE A 232 -9.13 -5.74 -10.09
CA ILE A 232 -8.38 -6.75 -10.86
C ILE A 232 -8.89 -8.17 -10.64
N SER A 233 -9.25 -8.55 -9.41
CA SER A 233 -9.60 -9.95 -9.11
C SER A 233 -11.06 -10.23 -9.45
N ASP A 234 -11.26 -11.22 -10.31
CA ASP A 234 -12.55 -11.84 -10.61
C ASP A 234 -12.83 -13.07 -9.71
N ASP A 235 -13.99 -13.69 -9.87
CA ASP A 235 -14.37 -14.89 -9.10
C ASP A 235 -13.40 -16.07 -9.37
N ALA A 236 -12.87 -16.18 -10.59
CA ALA A 236 -11.87 -17.19 -10.91
C ALA A 236 -10.54 -16.95 -10.18
N ALA A 237 -10.17 -15.70 -9.91
CA ALA A 237 -9.02 -15.37 -9.06
C ALA A 237 -9.27 -15.81 -7.62
N VAL A 238 -10.47 -15.60 -7.07
CA VAL A 238 -10.83 -16.08 -5.73
C VAL A 238 -10.67 -17.61 -5.65
N ASP A 239 -11.15 -18.34 -6.66
CA ASP A 239 -11.10 -19.82 -6.66
C ASP A 239 -9.69 -20.38 -6.78
N ARG A 240 -8.79 -19.70 -7.45
CA ARG A 240 -7.38 -20.14 -7.60
C ARG A 240 -6.55 -20.01 -6.33
N HIS A 241 -6.94 -19.14 -5.38
CA HIS A 241 -6.17 -18.95 -4.15
C HIS A 241 -6.60 -19.95 -3.05
N PRO A 242 -5.66 -20.40 -2.19
CA PRO A 242 -5.97 -21.33 -1.10
C PRO A 242 -6.69 -20.67 0.09
N TYR A 243 -6.90 -19.38 0.04
CA TYR A 243 -7.59 -18.57 1.07
C TYR A 243 -8.77 -17.81 0.44
N ARG A 244 -9.66 -17.32 1.30
CA ARG A 244 -10.87 -16.61 0.87
C ARG A 244 -10.96 -15.25 1.56
N PRO A 245 -11.50 -14.21 0.88
CA PRO A 245 -11.93 -13.00 1.58
C PRO A 245 -13.09 -13.32 2.53
N THR A 246 -13.26 -12.54 3.58
CA THR A 246 -14.42 -12.70 4.48
C THR A 246 -15.73 -12.37 3.76
N ARG A 247 -15.70 -11.40 2.84
CA ARG A 247 -16.83 -11.02 1.99
C ARG A 247 -16.35 -10.61 0.60
N VAL A 248 -17.17 -10.90 -0.42
CA VAL A 248 -16.99 -10.39 -1.78
C VAL A 248 -18.19 -9.50 -2.12
N VAL A 249 -17.94 -8.33 -2.68
CA VAL A 249 -18.97 -7.36 -3.08
C VAL A 249 -18.65 -6.78 -4.46
N ASP A 250 -19.63 -6.15 -5.11
CA ASP A 250 -19.42 -5.63 -6.47
C ASP A 250 -18.52 -4.39 -6.48
N ASP A 251 -18.74 -3.46 -5.55
CA ASP A 251 -17.95 -2.24 -5.40
C ASP A 251 -17.97 -1.73 -3.94
N ILE A 252 -17.25 -0.65 -3.70
CA ILE A 252 -17.14 -0.02 -2.39
C ILE A 252 -18.48 0.59 -1.89
N GLY A 253 -19.41 0.87 -2.78
CA GLY A 253 -20.73 1.40 -2.43
C GLY A 253 -21.56 0.42 -1.60
N VAL A 254 -21.38 -0.89 -1.83
CA VAL A 254 -22.02 -1.93 -1.00
C VAL A 254 -21.50 -1.88 0.45
N VAL A 255 -20.22 -1.57 0.64
CA VAL A 255 -19.65 -1.37 1.99
C VAL A 255 -20.17 -0.08 2.62
N ALA A 256 -20.31 0.98 1.83
CA ALA A 256 -20.87 2.26 2.30
C ALA A 256 -22.27 2.09 2.89
N ASP A 257 -23.13 1.26 2.25
CA ASP A 257 -24.50 1.01 2.68
C ASP A 257 -24.58 0.19 4.00
N ALA A 258 -23.47 -0.46 4.40
CA ALA A 258 -23.37 -1.28 5.60
C ALA A 258 -22.15 -0.90 6.47
N ILE A 259 -21.82 0.39 6.54
CA ILE A 259 -20.54 0.89 7.10
C ILE A 259 -20.31 0.51 8.55
N LEU A 260 -21.34 0.32 9.36
CA LEU A 260 -21.24 -0.07 10.78
C LEU A 260 -21.21 -1.60 10.99
N ASP A 261 -21.69 -2.36 9.99
CA ASP A 261 -21.71 -3.83 10.03
C ASP A 261 -21.53 -4.40 8.63
N PRO A 262 -20.30 -4.32 8.07
CA PRO A 262 -20.01 -4.72 6.70
C PRO A 262 -20.17 -6.21 6.43
N PHE A 263 -20.38 -7.02 7.47
CA PHE A 263 -20.53 -8.48 7.36
C PHE A 263 -21.93 -8.97 7.74
N GLY A 264 -22.75 -8.14 8.40
CA GLY A 264 -24.12 -8.47 8.79
C GLY A 264 -24.21 -9.45 9.97
N ASP A 265 -23.19 -9.51 10.81
CA ASP A 265 -23.13 -10.44 11.95
C ASP A 265 -23.04 -9.75 13.32
N GLY A 266 -23.08 -8.41 13.35
CA GLY A 266 -23.05 -7.62 14.57
C GLY A 266 -21.70 -7.59 15.29
N HIS A 267 -20.65 -8.13 14.70
CA HIS A 267 -19.31 -8.23 15.33
C HIS A 267 -18.76 -6.89 15.82
N TYR A 268 -19.06 -5.80 15.10
CA TYR A 268 -18.58 -4.45 15.40
C TYR A 268 -19.60 -3.57 16.14
N GLN A 269 -20.77 -4.14 16.49
CA GLN A 269 -21.82 -3.46 17.23
C GLN A 269 -21.68 -3.78 18.73
N GLY A 270 -20.59 -3.35 19.34
CA GLY A 270 -20.33 -3.57 20.76
C GLY A 270 -20.68 -2.37 21.63
#